data_b23c5af1b49a75e905d5b1b5777cc307
#
_entry.id   b23c5af1b49a75e905d5b1b5777cc307
#
_cell.length_a   1.000
_cell.length_b   1.000
_cell.length_c   1.000
_cell.angle_alpha   90.00
_cell.angle_beta   90.00
_cell.angle_gamma   90.00
#
_symmetry.space_group_name_H-M   'P 1'
#
loop_
_entity.id
_entity.type
_entity.pdbx_description
1 polymer ?
#
loop_
_entity_poly.entity_id
_entity_poly.type
_entity_poly.pdbx_seq_one_letter_code
_entity_poly.pdbx_strand_id
1 'polypeptide(L)'
;PRQPRVDVVVEEILELRRRGFRFVALADDNFYPVTLADLAMAERQRNVARLEQLRPLRAERFELMDRLAQLPSDMVFFTQITMEAAEDVAFLTAMRRANIKGALVGVEAVTPEGLKDVYKGFNDVGEGLVARLHTFRDHGVHVLGSFIFGLPSDRPSTFAATADIADRAGLAFAQFVMLTPYPGTVDFAGWEKSLDGNATRIAGIPVTRHWLIPQAQRPKVYAPHPVMSPDEIRSRTQGVWDQFYSLRRIWARSRCTPTFRARIAFVLISKLYRQMYANTGIATDSARVK
;
A
#
# COMPACT_ATOMS: atom_id res chain seq x y z
N PRO A 1 -5.99 14.60 13.21
CA PRO A 1 -4.61 15.10 13.09
C PRO A 1 -4.67 16.47 12.42
N ARG A 2 -3.92 17.46 12.94
CA ARG A 2 -3.79 18.76 12.29
C ARG A 2 -2.85 18.54 11.09
N GLN A 3 -3.32 18.82 9.89
CA GLN A 3 -2.46 18.88 8.72
C GLN A 3 -1.58 20.13 8.80
N PRO A 4 -0.29 20.06 8.48
CA PRO A 4 0.55 21.23 8.38
C PRO A 4 0.02 22.13 7.24
N ARG A 5 0.17 23.45 7.39
CA ARG A 5 -0.22 24.40 6.34
C ARG A 5 0.56 24.12 5.06
N VAL A 6 -0.07 24.33 3.92
CA VAL A 6 0.53 24.10 2.58
C VAL A 6 1.87 24.84 2.44
N ASP A 7 1.96 26.09 2.88
CA ASP A 7 3.20 26.88 2.84
C ASP A 7 4.36 26.20 3.58
N VAL A 8 4.10 25.67 4.78
CA VAL A 8 5.11 24.99 5.60
C VAL A 8 5.62 23.74 4.90
N VAL A 9 4.73 22.94 4.29
CA VAL A 9 5.11 21.74 3.55
C VAL A 9 5.98 22.10 2.34
N VAL A 10 5.62 23.15 1.60
CA VAL A 10 6.37 23.60 0.43
C VAL A 10 7.75 24.13 0.83
N GLU A 11 7.86 24.90 1.91
CA GLU A 11 9.14 25.38 2.43
C GLU A 11 10.07 24.24 2.85
N GLU A 12 9.53 23.22 3.54
CA GLU A 12 10.28 22.03 3.92
C GLU A 12 10.80 21.28 2.69
N ILE A 13 9.97 21.10 1.66
CA ILE A 13 10.37 20.47 0.41
C ILE A 13 11.49 21.27 -0.29
N LEU A 14 11.40 22.59 -0.33
CA LEU A 14 12.45 23.44 -0.89
C LEU A 14 13.76 23.32 -0.11
N GLU A 15 13.69 23.18 1.21
CA GLU A 15 14.88 22.93 2.05
C GLU A 15 15.48 21.56 1.76
N LEU A 16 14.68 20.52 1.64
CA LEU A 16 15.14 19.18 1.24
C LEU A 16 15.83 19.24 -0.13
N ARG A 17 15.27 20.00 -1.08
CA ARG A 17 15.88 20.18 -2.40
C ARG A 17 17.24 20.89 -2.31
N ARG A 18 17.38 21.94 -1.48
CA ARG A 18 18.67 22.63 -1.25
C ARG A 18 19.74 21.68 -0.68
N ARG A 19 19.33 20.72 0.14
CA ARG A 19 20.20 19.65 0.66
C ARG A 19 20.52 18.55 -0.36
N GLY A 20 20.00 18.63 -1.57
CA GLY A 20 20.32 17.69 -2.66
C GLY A 20 19.30 16.58 -2.88
N PHE A 21 18.24 16.47 -2.06
CA PHE A 21 17.19 15.50 -2.29
C PHE A 21 16.36 15.86 -3.53
N ARG A 22 15.95 14.86 -4.29
CA ARG A 22 15.13 14.99 -5.49
C ARG A 22 13.90 14.09 -5.47
N PHE A 23 13.83 13.19 -4.53
CA PHE A 23 12.68 12.33 -4.26
C PHE A 23 12.18 12.57 -2.84
N VAL A 24 10.88 12.84 -2.70
CA VAL A 24 10.24 13.07 -1.40
C VAL A 24 9.00 12.17 -1.31
N ALA A 25 8.95 11.36 -0.24
CA ALA A 25 7.75 10.66 0.13
C ALA A 25 6.91 11.56 1.06
N LEU A 26 5.73 11.94 0.61
CA LEU A 26 4.74 12.67 1.41
C LEU A 26 4.14 11.66 2.40
N ALA A 27 4.50 11.81 3.68
CA ALA A 27 4.11 10.89 4.76
C ALA A 27 2.68 11.18 5.24
N ASP A 28 1.72 10.89 4.40
CA ASP A 28 0.29 11.05 4.67
C ASP A 28 -0.34 9.65 4.73
N ASP A 29 -1.17 9.36 5.71
CA ASP A 29 -1.87 8.09 5.82
C ASP A 29 -2.83 7.88 4.65
N ASN A 30 -3.43 8.95 4.16
CA ASN A 30 -4.22 8.97 2.94
C ASN A 30 -4.19 10.38 2.30
N PHE A 31 -3.42 10.51 1.23
CA PHE A 31 -3.34 11.76 0.48
C PHE A 31 -4.64 12.12 -0.26
N TYR A 32 -5.58 11.17 -0.41
CA TYR A 32 -6.93 11.35 -0.95
C TYR A 32 -7.99 11.28 0.17
N PRO A 33 -8.08 12.30 1.06
CA PRO A 33 -8.85 12.23 2.29
C PRO A 33 -10.35 12.40 2.09
N VAL A 34 -10.80 12.83 0.90
CA VAL A 34 -12.20 13.07 0.55
C VAL A 34 -12.51 12.43 -0.79
N THR A 35 -13.33 11.39 -0.78
CA THR A 35 -13.75 10.69 -2.00
C THR A 35 -14.91 11.41 -2.69
N LEU A 36 -15.12 11.13 -3.98
CA LEU A 36 -16.31 11.61 -4.70
C LEU A 36 -17.59 11.03 -4.09
N ALA A 37 -17.53 9.80 -3.58
CA ALA A 37 -18.64 9.15 -2.90
C ALA A 37 -19.03 9.86 -1.59
N ASP A 38 -18.04 10.33 -0.81
CA ASP A 38 -18.29 11.11 0.41
C ASP A 38 -19.05 12.39 0.10
N LEU A 39 -18.64 13.12 -0.92
CA LEU A 39 -19.30 14.36 -1.36
C LEU A 39 -20.71 14.07 -1.85
N ALA A 40 -20.88 13.09 -2.74
CA ALA A 40 -22.18 12.71 -3.28
C ALA A 40 -23.14 12.21 -2.19
N MET A 41 -22.64 11.50 -1.18
CA MET A 41 -23.45 11.06 -0.04
C MET A 41 -23.91 12.27 0.80
N ALA A 42 -23.00 13.18 1.14
CA ALA A 42 -23.33 14.37 1.92
C ALA A 42 -24.35 15.27 1.17
N GLU A 43 -24.22 15.41 -0.15
CA GLU A 43 -25.16 16.14 -0.99
C GLU A 43 -26.55 15.48 -1.03
N ARG A 44 -26.61 14.16 -1.26
CA ARG A 44 -27.89 13.41 -1.25
C ARG A 44 -28.60 13.51 0.10
N GLN A 45 -27.84 13.47 1.19
CA GLN A 45 -28.39 13.62 2.55
C GLN A 45 -28.67 15.08 2.94
N ARG A 46 -28.35 16.05 2.08
CA ARG A 46 -28.41 17.49 2.37
C ARG A 46 -27.69 17.87 3.66
N ASN A 47 -26.60 17.17 3.96
CA ASN A 47 -25.80 17.39 5.19
C ASN A 47 -24.81 18.53 4.97
N VAL A 48 -25.28 19.77 5.18
CA VAL A 48 -24.51 21.00 4.97
C VAL A 48 -23.25 21.01 5.87
N ALA A 49 -23.39 20.63 7.14
CA ALA A 49 -22.25 20.61 8.08
C ALA A 49 -21.14 19.64 7.62
N ARG A 50 -21.51 18.50 7.04
CA ARG A 50 -20.53 17.57 6.48
C ARG A 50 -19.85 18.13 5.22
N LEU A 51 -20.60 18.78 4.35
CA LEU A 51 -20.04 19.43 3.15
C LEU A 51 -19.07 20.56 3.51
N GLU A 52 -19.39 21.37 4.54
CA GLU A 52 -18.50 22.41 5.06
C GLU A 52 -17.17 21.85 5.63
N GLN A 53 -17.16 20.61 6.07
CA GLN A 53 -15.92 19.91 6.49
C GLN A 53 -15.14 19.32 5.31
N LEU A 54 -15.84 18.67 4.36
CA LEU A 54 -15.19 17.91 3.28
C LEU A 54 -14.59 18.83 2.20
N ARG A 55 -15.33 19.88 1.79
CA ARG A 55 -14.90 20.78 0.70
C ARG A 55 -13.57 21.49 0.98
N PRO A 56 -13.34 22.06 2.17
CA PRO A 56 -12.04 22.67 2.49
C PRO A 56 -10.89 21.67 2.49
N LEU A 57 -11.08 20.47 3.04
CA LEU A 57 -10.06 19.42 3.05
C LEU A 57 -9.65 19.00 1.63
N ARG A 58 -10.64 18.88 0.74
CA ARG A 58 -10.37 18.60 -0.67
C ARG A 58 -9.66 19.76 -1.36
N ALA A 59 -10.12 21.00 -1.13
CA ALA A 59 -9.54 22.20 -1.71
C ALA A 59 -8.06 22.37 -1.31
N GLU A 60 -7.75 22.17 -0.03
CA GLU A 60 -6.38 22.22 0.49
C GLU A 60 -5.46 21.21 -0.21
N ARG A 61 -5.97 20.01 -0.53
CA ARG A 61 -5.20 18.99 -1.25
C ARG A 61 -4.89 19.42 -2.69
N PHE A 62 -5.87 20.02 -3.38
CA PHE A 62 -5.64 20.60 -4.71
C PHE A 62 -4.68 21.78 -4.66
N GLU A 63 -4.79 22.65 -3.67
CA GLU A 63 -3.87 23.75 -3.45
C GLU A 63 -2.42 23.24 -3.26
N LEU A 64 -2.23 22.22 -2.41
CA LEU A 64 -0.91 21.61 -2.24
C LEU A 64 -0.37 21.09 -3.58
N MET A 65 -1.17 20.36 -4.33
CA MET A 65 -0.74 19.85 -5.64
C MET A 65 -0.42 20.96 -6.63
N ASP A 66 -1.19 22.04 -6.65
CA ASP A 66 -0.90 23.20 -7.50
C ASP A 66 0.41 23.90 -7.10
N ARG A 67 0.71 23.99 -5.81
CA ARG A 67 1.98 24.53 -5.31
C ARG A 67 3.16 23.59 -5.63
N LEU A 68 2.98 22.27 -5.50
CA LEU A 68 4.00 21.28 -5.91
C LEU A 68 4.28 21.35 -7.41
N ALA A 69 3.27 21.59 -8.24
CA ALA A 69 3.41 21.74 -9.69
C ALA A 69 4.27 22.96 -10.11
N GLN A 70 4.41 23.95 -9.23
CA GLN A 70 5.25 25.14 -9.46
C GLN A 70 6.72 24.92 -9.05
N LEU A 71 7.02 23.81 -8.36
CA LEU A 71 8.39 23.48 -7.96
C LEU A 71 9.23 23.05 -9.17
N PRO A 72 10.57 23.13 -9.08
CA PRO A 72 11.44 22.65 -10.15
C PRO A 72 11.13 21.21 -10.54
N SER A 73 11.11 20.93 -11.84
CA SER A 73 10.70 19.63 -12.43
C SER A 73 11.61 18.44 -12.08
N ASP A 74 12.76 18.72 -11.44
CA ASP A 74 13.67 17.70 -10.92
C ASP A 74 13.21 17.06 -9.59
N MET A 75 12.16 17.63 -8.96
CA MET A 75 11.54 17.04 -7.77
C MET A 75 10.49 16.00 -8.18
N VAL A 76 10.56 14.84 -7.55
CA VAL A 76 9.60 13.73 -7.75
C VAL A 76 8.98 13.36 -6.42
N PHE A 77 7.67 13.15 -6.42
CA PHE A 77 6.92 12.84 -5.21
C PHE A 77 6.31 11.44 -5.27
N PHE A 78 6.20 10.85 -4.09
CA PHE A 78 5.49 9.61 -3.79
C PHE A 78 4.57 9.83 -2.61
N THR A 79 3.43 9.15 -2.58
CA THR A 79 2.48 9.27 -1.47
C THR A 79 1.73 7.96 -1.22
N GLN A 80 0.75 7.99 -0.33
CA GLN A 80 -0.17 6.88 -0.07
C GLN A 80 -1.60 7.35 -0.33
N ILE A 81 -2.38 6.58 -1.07
CA ILE A 81 -3.77 6.87 -1.42
C ILE A 81 -4.64 5.62 -1.37
N THR A 82 -5.93 5.82 -1.28
CA THR A 82 -6.91 4.74 -1.39
C THR A 82 -7.28 4.45 -2.85
N MET A 83 -7.83 3.26 -3.09
CA MET A 83 -8.21 2.78 -4.43
C MET A 83 -9.26 3.68 -5.09
N GLU A 84 -10.14 4.33 -4.30
CA GLU A 84 -11.21 5.20 -4.78
C GLU A 84 -10.68 6.43 -5.54
N ALA A 85 -9.42 6.80 -5.36
CA ALA A 85 -8.79 7.85 -6.16
C ALA A 85 -8.78 7.53 -7.67
N ALA A 86 -8.89 6.26 -8.06
CA ALA A 86 -9.03 5.85 -9.46
C ALA A 86 -10.30 6.40 -10.14
N GLU A 87 -11.32 6.75 -9.38
CA GLU A 87 -12.59 7.31 -9.89
C GLU A 87 -12.51 8.83 -10.10
N ASP A 88 -11.47 9.47 -9.55
CA ASP A 88 -11.31 10.93 -9.57
C ASP A 88 -10.25 11.38 -10.57
N VAL A 89 -10.66 11.47 -11.84
CA VAL A 89 -9.79 11.90 -12.94
C VAL A 89 -9.17 13.29 -12.70
N ALA A 90 -9.92 14.21 -12.08
CA ALA A 90 -9.40 15.53 -11.75
C ALA A 90 -8.28 15.46 -10.74
N PHE A 91 -8.42 14.62 -9.72
CA PHE A 91 -7.39 14.40 -8.70
C PHE A 91 -6.13 13.75 -9.29
N LEU A 92 -6.29 12.68 -10.08
CA LEU A 92 -5.15 12.02 -10.74
C LEU A 92 -4.42 12.96 -11.72
N THR A 93 -5.16 13.82 -12.41
CA THR A 93 -4.58 14.84 -13.30
C THR A 93 -3.77 15.87 -12.50
N ALA A 94 -4.28 16.30 -11.34
CA ALA A 94 -3.55 17.19 -10.44
C ALA A 94 -2.29 16.51 -9.86
N MET A 95 -2.36 15.25 -9.45
CA MET A 95 -1.19 14.46 -9.04
C MET A 95 -0.10 14.43 -10.13
N ARG A 96 -0.51 14.16 -11.38
CA ARG A 96 0.42 14.16 -12.53
C ARG A 96 1.11 15.51 -12.71
N ARG A 97 0.36 16.62 -12.65
CA ARG A 97 0.89 17.99 -12.75
C ARG A 97 1.86 18.32 -11.62
N ALA A 98 1.53 17.87 -10.41
CA ALA A 98 2.37 18.03 -9.21
C ALA A 98 3.63 17.15 -9.21
N ASN A 99 3.89 16.40 -10.28
CA ASN A 99 4.98 15.43 -10.38
C ASN A 99 4.96 14.33 -9.32
N ILE A 100 3.77 13.98 -8.81
CA ILE A 100 3.55 12.80 -7.96
C ILE A 100 3.54 11.57 -8.88
N LYS A 101 4.69 10.90 -8.97
CA LYS A 101 4.93 9.80 -9.92
C LYS A 101 4.56 8.43 -9.39
N GLY A 102 4.33 8.30 -8.11
CA GLY A 102 3.97 7.01 -7.53
C GLY A 102 3.11 7.14 -6.29
N ALA A 103 2.36 6.10 -6.03
CA ALA A 103 1.56 5.98 -4.83
C ALA A 103 1.50 4.54 -4.32
N LEU A 104 1.56 4.38 -3.00
CA LEU A 104 1.13 3.16 -2.34
C LEU A 104 -0.38 3.13 -2.33
N VAL A 105 -0.95 2.02 -2.82
CA VAL A 105 -2.38 1.78 -2.86
C VAL A 105 -2.68 0.49 -2.12
N GLY A 106 -3.50 0.57 -1.08
CA GLY A 106 -3.98 -0.60 -0.35
C GLY A 106 -5.01 -1.37 -1.17
N VAL A 107 -4.56 -2.44 -1.82
CA VAL A 107 -5.42 -3.40 -2.54
C VAL A 107 -6.00 -4.42 -1.56
N GLU A 108 -5.18 -4.86 -0.63
CA GLU A 108 -5.39 -5.78 0.49
C GLU A 108 -5.68 -7.22 0.03
N ALA A 109 -6.78 -7.46 -0.69
CA ALA A 109 -7.19 -8.79 -1.15
C ALA A 109 -7.73 -8.74 -2.58
N VAL A 110 -7.73 -9.89 -3.26
CA VAL A 110 -8.22 -10.03 -4.64
C VAL A 110 -9.51 -10.87 -4.74
N THR A 111 -10.05 -11.28 -3.59
CA THR A 111 -11.29 -12.05 -3.49
C THR A 111 -12.35 -11.26 -2.74
N PRO A 112 -13.65 -11.45 -3.05
CA PRO A 112 -14.72 -10.77 -2.32
C PRO A 112 -14.73 -11.07 -0.83
N GLU A 113 -14.41 -12.32 -0.46
CA GLU A 113 -14.33 -12.77 0.94
C GLU A 113 -13.17 -12.06 1.66
N GLY A 114 -11.99 -12.01 1.04
CA GLY A 114 -10.82 -11.33 1.61
C GLY A 114 -11.05 -9.83 1.78
N LEU A 115 -11.75 -9.18 0.84
CA LEU A 115 -12.12 -7.77 0.99
C LEU A 115 -13.10 -7.54 2.15
N LYS A 116 -14.01 -8.49 2.41
CA LYS A 116 -14.89 -8.44 3.59
C LYS A 116 -14.12 -8.60 4.89
N ASP A 117 -13.13 -9.50 4.93
CA ASP A 117 -12.28 -9.70 6.11
C ASP A 117 -11.54 -8.43 6.53
N VAL A 118 -11.26 -7.51 5.59
CA VAL A 118 -10.58 -6.23 5.83
C VAL A 118 -11.51 -5.00 5.72
N TYR A 119 -12.82 -5.21 5.78
CA TYR A 119 -13.85 -4.16 5.71
C TYR A 119 -13.80 -3.31 4.43
N LYS A 120 -13.27 -3.86 3.32
CA LYS A 120 -13.17 -3.21 2.00
C LYS A 120 -14.08 -3.88 0.95
N GLY A 121 -15.20 -4.47 1.35
CA GLY A 121 -16.13 -5.14 0.45
C GLY A 121 -16.75 -4.24 -0.64
N PHE A 122 -16.45 -2.95 -0.62
CA PHE A 122 -16.82 -1.98 -1.67
C PHE A 122 -15.79 -1.92 -2.81
N ASN A 123 -14.61 -2.52 -2.66
CA ASN A 123 -13.62 -2.58 -3.73
C ASN A 123 -13.98 -3.65 -4.77
N ASP A 124 -13.52 -3.41 -6.00
CA ASP A 124 -13.67 -4.37 -7.10
C ASP A 124 -12.71 -5.53 -6.96
N VAL A 125 -13.06 -6.62 -7.64
CA VAL A 125 -12.23 -7.81 -7.81
C VAL A 125 -12.05 -8.14 -9.29
N GLY A 126 -11.12 -9.02 -9.60
CA GLY A 126 -10.92 -9.51 -10.97
C GLY A 126 -10.61 -8.39 -11.98
N GLU A 127 -11.34 -8.36 -13.09
CA GLU A 127 -11.14 -7.37 -14.16
C GLU A 127 -11.42 -5.92 -13.71
N GLY A 128 -12.42 -5.72 -12.86
CA GLY A 128 -12.72 -4.39 -12.31
C GLY A 128 -11.54 -3.83 -11.52
N LEU A 129 -10.92 -4.65 -10.67
CA LEU A 129 -9.70 -4.27 -9.92
C LEU A 129 -8.54 -3.94 -10.88
N VAL A 130 -8.30 -4.77 -11.90
CA VAL A 130 -7.25 -4.52 -12.89
C VAL A 130 -7.50 -3.20 -13.63
N ALA A 131 -8.74 -2.93 -14.05
CA ALA A 131 -9.10 -1.69 -14.73
C ALA A 131 -8.86 -0.45 -13.86
N ARG A 132 -9.24 -0.48 -12.58
CA ARG A 132 -8.99 0.63 -11.64
C ARG A 132 -7.49 0.88 -11.44
N LEU A 133 -6.68 -0.17 -11.33
CA LEU A 133 -5.22 -0.04 -11.22
C LEU A 133 -4.59 0.50 -12.52
N HIS A 134 -5.14 0.16 -13.69
CA HIS A 134 -4.72 0.75 -14.96
C HIS A 134 -5.02 2.26 -15.04
N THR A 135 -6.12 2.74 -14.44
CA THR A 135 -6.44 4.17 -14.41
C THR A 135 -5.32 4.99 -13.78
N PHE A 136 -4.72 4.55 -12.67
CA PHE A 136 -3.54 5.22 -12.10
C PHE A 136 -2.39 5.31 -13.08
N ARG A 137 -2.04 4.19 -13.71
CA ARG A 137 -0.96 4.12 -14.69
C ARG A 137 -1.21 5.05 -15.88
N ASP A 138 -2.42 5.07 -16.40
CA ASP A 138 -2.80 5.86 -17.56
C ASP A 138 -2.74 7.37 -17.28
N HIS A 139 -2.86 7.76 -16.00
CA HIS A 139 -2.60 9.10 -15.49
C HIS A 139 -1.15 9.34 -15.07
N GLY A 140 -0.23 8.38 -15.32
CA GLY A 140 1.20 8.51 -15.03
C GLY A 140 1.57 8.35 -13.55
N VAL A 141 0.71 7.73 -12.75
CA VAL A 141 0.97 7.37 -11.35
C VAL A 141 1.34 5.89 -11.27
N HIS A 142 2.58 5.59 -10.91
CA HIS A 142 3.07 4.24 -10.71
C HIS A 142 2.57 3.68 -9.37
N VAL A 143 1.87 2.57 -9.42
CA VAL A 143 1.32 1.96 -8.20
C VAL A 143 2.33 1.02 -7.54
N LEU A 144 2.52 1.20 -6.23
CA LEU A 144 3.00 0.20 -5.29
C LEU A 144 1.78 -0.43 -4.64
N GLY A 145 1.36 -1.61 -5.11
CA GLY A 145 0.21 -2.33 -4.56
C GLY A 145 0.55 -3.01 -3.24
N SER A 146 -0.29 -2.83 -2.22
CA SER A 146 -0.17 -3.52 -0.93
C SER A 146 -1.22 -4.61 -0.83
N PHE A 147 -0.76 -5.86 -0.54
CA PHE A 147 -1.60 -7.04 -0.39
C PHE A 147 -1.33 -7.69 0.96
N ILE A 148 -2.39 -8.22 1.59
CA ILE A 148 -2.33 -8.92 2.87
C ILE A 148 -2.62 -10.41 2.64
N PHE A 149 -1.80 -11.28 3.20
CA PHE A 149 -2.01 -12.72 3.24
C PHE A 149 -2.21 -13.22 4.66
N GLY A 150 -2.89 -14.35 4.80
CA GLY A 150 -3.26 -14.93 6.08
C GLY A 150 -4.61 -14.44 6.60
N LEU A 151 -5.43 -13.86 5.73
CA LEU A 151 -6.82 -13.55 6.02
C LEU A 151 -7.61 -14.85 6.24
N PRO A 152 -8.60 -14.90 7.12
CA PRO A 152 -9.37 -16.12 7.42
C PRO A 152 -9.99 -16.79 6.19
N SER A 153 -10.35 -15.99 5.18
CA SER A 153 -10.90 -16.46 3.91
C SER A 153 -9.88 -16.94 2.90
N ASP A 154 -8.57 -16.70 3.10
CA ASP A 154 -7.54 -17.11 2.16
C ASP A 154 -7.52 -18.63 1.96
N ARG A 155 -7.17 -19.03 0.76
CA ARG A 155 -6.98 -20.43 0.35
C ARG A 155 -5.64 -20.54 -0.39
N PRO A 156 -5.08 -21.73 -0.53
CA PRO A 156 -3.84 -21.92 -1.32
C PRO A 156 -3.88 -21.26 -2.71
N SER A 157 -5.04 -21.23 -3.38
CA SER A 157 -5.25 -20.59 -4.67
C SER A 157 -5.20 -19.07 -4.64
N THR A 158 -5.52 -18.43 -3.50
CA THR A 158 -5.50 -16.96 -3.35
C THR A 158 -4.13 -16.36 -3.65
N PHE A 159 -3.05 -17.05 -3.26
CA PHE A 159 -1.68 -16.58 -3.48
C PHE A 159 -1.34 -16.49 -4.97
N ALA A 160 -1.69 -17.52 -5.75
CA ALA A 160 -1.48 -17.53 -7.20
C ALA A 160 -2.37 -16.48 -7.90
N ALA A 161 -3.62 -16.35 -7.49
CA ALA A 161 -4.55 -15.34 -8.02
C ALA A 161 -4.06 -13.91 -7.75
N THR A 162 -3.50 -13.66 -6.56
CA THR A 162 -2.92 -12.35 -6.21
C THR A 162 -1.71 -12.04 -7.09
N ALA A 163 -0.81 -13.01 -7.31
CA ALA A 163 0.33 -12.82 -8.19
C ALA A 163 -0.09 -12.54 -9.64
N ASP A 164 -1.13 -13.22 -10.14
CA ASP A 164 -1.69 -12.99 -11.47
C ASP A 164 -2.29 -11.58 -11.61
N ILE A 165 -3.12 -11.16 -10.68
CA ILE A 165 -3.72 -9.81 -10.66
C ILE A 165 -2.63 -8.73 -10.62
N ALA A 166 -1.62 -8.89 -9.76
CA ALA A 166 -0.52 -7.93 -9.65
C ALA A 166 0.25 -7.77 -10.97
N ASP A 167 0.47 -8.87 -11.69
CA ASP A 167 1.12 -8.85 -13.01
C ASP A 167 0.21 -8.26 -14.10
N ARG A 168 -1.05 -8.65 -14.17
CA ARG A 168 -2.02 -8.16 -15.16
C ARG A 168 -2.32 -6.67 -14.97
N ALA A 169 -2.40 -6.21 -13.73
CA ALA A 169 -2.53 -4.80 -13.42
C ALA A 169 -1.28 -3.98 -13.79
N GLY A 170 -0.15 -4.63 -14.10
CA GLY A 170 1.10 -3.97 -14.47
C GLY A 170 1.65 -3.11 -13.34
N LEU A 171 1.48 -3.53 -12.09
CA LEU A 171 1.99 -2.80 -10.93
C LEU A 171 3.49 -2.59 -11.06
N ALA A 172 3.97 -1.37 -10.83
CA ALA A 172 5.40 -1.08 -10.82
C ALA A 172 6.10 -1.84 -9.69
N PHE A 173 5.51 -1.78 -8.51
CA PHE A 173 5.95 -2.48 -7.30
C PHE A 173 4.75 -3.12 -6.60
N ALA A 174 5.02 -4.13 -5.79
CA ALA A 174 4.03 -4.71 -4.89
C ALA A 174 4.70 -5.12 -3.58
N GLN A 175 3.97 -4.99 -2.49
CA GLN A 175 4.31 -5.60 -1.22
C GLN A 175 3.26 -6.65 -0.85
N PHE A 176 3.74 -7.79 -0.40
CA PHE A 176 2.92 -8.91 0.05
C PHE A 176 3.24 -9.15 1.52
N VAL A 177 2.35 -8.69 2.39
CA VAL A 177 2.55 -8.76 3.84
C VAL A 177 1.66 -9.82 4.46
N MET A 178 2.08 -10.36 5.59
CA MET A 178 1.26 -11.30 6.36
C MET A 178 0.43 -10.54 7.40
N LEU A 179 -0.81 -10.95 7.58
CA LEU A 179 -1.73 -10.36 8.55
C LEU A 179 -1.05 -10.26 9.92
N THR A 180 -0.93 -9.04 10.39
CA THR A 180 -0.36 -8.73 11.70
C THR A 180 -1.34 -7.89 12.48
N PRO A 181 -1.92 -8.39 13.56
CA PRO A 181 -2.79 -7.60 14.43
C PRO A 181 -1.98 -6.50 15.13
N TYR A 182 -2.36 -5.25 14.94
CA TYR A 182 -1.69 -4.10 15.59
C TYR A 182 -2.47 -3.61 16.80
N PRO A 183 -1.79 -3.36 17.95
CA PRO A 183 -2.45 -2.82 19.14
C PRO A 183 -3.24 -1.54 18.85
N GLY A 184 -4.42 -1.45 19.43
CA GLY A 184 -5.33 -0.31 19.24
C GLY A 184 -6.31 -0.47 18.07
N THR A 185 -6.21 -1.54 17.28
CA THR A 185 -7.19 -1.86 16.24
C THR A 185 -8.30 -2.77 16.77
N VAL A 186 -9.46 -2.75 16.09
CA VAL A 186 -10.59 -3.64 16.38
C VAL A 186 -10.18 -5.11 16.20
N ASP A 187 -9.41 -5.39 15.14
CA ASP A 187 -8.90 -6.72 14.82
C ASP A 187 -7.98 -7.24 15.92
N PHE A 188 -7.10 -6.37 16.45
CA PHE A 188 -6.25 -6.75 17.58
C PHE A 188 -7.08 -7.08 18.84
N ALA A 189 -8.06 -6.24 19.15
CA ALA A 189 -8.94 -6.48 20.31
C ALA A 189 -9.76 -7.77 20.17
N GLY A 190 -10.23 -8.09 18.95
CA GLY A 190 -10.89 -9.35 18.64
C GLY A 190 -9.95 -10.54 18.79
N TRP A 191 -8.75 -10.45 18.22
CA TRP A 191 -7.72 -11.47 18.31
C TRP A 191 -7.26 -11.73 19.76
N GLU A 192 -7.00 -10.65 20.53
CA GLU A 192 -6.60 -10.75 21.93
C GLU A 192 -7.67 -11.47 22.78
N LYS A 193 -8.95 -11.20 22.53
CA LYS A 193 -10.07 -11.88 23.21
C LYS A 193 -10.22 -13.35 22.81
N SER A 194 -9.89 -13.69 21.55
CA SER A 194 -9.99 -15.07 21.05
C SER A 194 -8.89 -15.99 21.57
N LEU A 195 -7.79 -15.46 22.06
CA LEU A 195 -6.72 -16.21 22.69
C LEU A 195 -6.98 -16.30 24.19
N ASP A 196 -7.57 -17.43 24.63
CA ASP A 196 -7.85 -17.69 26.04
C ASP A 196 -6.62 -17.39 26.92
N GLY A 197 -6.69 -16.25 27.62
CA GLY A 197 -5.73 -15.86 28.65
C GLY A 197 -4.26 -15.85 28.26
N ASN A 198 -3.93 -15.58 26.98
CA ASN A 198 -2.54 -15.61 26.49
C ASN A 198 -1.89 -17.02 26.53
N ALA A 199 -2.63 -18.03 26.13
CA ALA A 199 -2.21 -19.44 26.18
C ALA A 199 -0.87 -19.71 25.46
N THR A 200 -0.63 -19.06 24.31
CA THR A 200 0.61 -19.22 23.56
C THR A 200 1.66 -18.22 24.03
N ARG A 201 2.80 -18.73 24.53
CA ARG A 201 3.95 -17.92 24.96
C ARG A 201 5.21 -18.29 24.18
N ILE A 202 6.01 -17.28 23.83
CA ILE A 202 7.34 -17.42 23.21
C ILE A 202 8.32 -16.63 24.06
N ALA A 203 9.42 -17.28 24.49
CA ALA A 203 10.35 -16.69 25.46
C ALA A 203 9.66 -16.16 26.74
N GLY A 204 8.60 -16.85 27.21
CA GLY A 204 7.81 -16.42 28.36
C GLY A 204 6.85 -15.26 28.10
N ILE A 205 6.84 -14.70 26.89
CA ILE A 205 6.02 -13.54 26.50
C ILE A 205 4.78 -14.03 25.75
N PRO A 206 3.56 -13.57 26.12
CA PRO A 206 2.36 -13.90 25.36
C PRO A 206 2.47 -13.45 23.91
N VAL A 207 1.99 -14.25 22.94
CA VAL A 207 2.04 -13.91 21.53
C VAL A 207 1.25 -12.63 21.21
N THR A 208 0.25 -12.29 22.01
CA THR A 208 -0.47 -11.00 21.95
C THR A 208 0.39 -9.80 22.29
N ARG A 209 1.61 -10.01 22.80
CA ARG A 209 2.63 -8.98 23.04
C ARG A 209 3.84 -9.22 22.14
N HIS A 210 3.59 -9.62 20.88
CA HIS A 210 4.60 -10.05 19.92
C HIS A 210 5.74 -9.03 19.72
N TRP A 211 5.50 -7.73 19.89
CA TRP A 211 6.53 -6.70 19.79
C TRP A 211 7.59 -6.75 20.90
N LEU A 212 7.27 -7.41 22.03
CA LEU A 212 8.21 -7.64 23.14
C LEU A 212 9.03 -8.92 22.94
N ILE A 213 8.61 -9.83 22.07
CA ILE A 213 9.34 -11.06 21.78
C ILE A 213 10.68 -10.72 21.11
N PRO A 214 11.80 -11.32 21.53
CA PRO A 214 13.08 -11.11 20.88
C PRO A 214 12.99 -11.35 19.36
N GLN A 215 13.59 -10.47 18.57
CA GLN A 215 13.44 -10.48 17.11
C GLN A 215 13.72 -11.83 16.47
N ALA A 216 14.78 -12.52 16.94
CA ALA A 216 15.17 -13.85 16.44
C ALA A 216 14.11 -14.95 16.71
N GLN A 217 13.25 -14.77 17.71
CA GLN A 217 12.22 -15.73 18.10
C GLN A 217 10.81 -15.29 17.71
N ARG A 218 10.70 -14.09 17.13
CA ARG A 218 9.40 -13.51 16.77
C ARG A 218 8.76 -14.31 15.64
N PRO A 219 7.51 -14.77 15.79
CA PRO A 219 6.81 -15.48 14.71
C PRO A 219 6.61 -14.55 13.50
N LYS A 220 6.45 -15.13 12.32
CA LYS A 220 6.14 -14.39 11.09
C LYS A 220 4.64 -14.28 10.83
N VAL A 221 3.87 -15.22 11.37
CA VAL A 221 2.40 -15.25 11.33
C VAL A 221 1.93 -15.32 12.78
N TYR A 222 1.11 -14.38 13.17
CA TYR A 222 0.66 -14.22 14.57
C TYR A 222 -0.76 -14.75 14.77
N ALA A 223 -1.67 -14.43 13.84
CA ALA A 223 -3.05 -14.86 13.93
C ALA A 223 -3.19 -16.32 13.44
N PRO A 224 -3.94 -17.17 14.16
CA PRO A 224 -4.24 -18.51 13.70
C PRO A 224 -5.12 -18.44 12.45
N HIS A 225 -4.87 -19.35 11.49
CA HIS A 225 -5.65 -19.45 10.27
C HIS A 225 -6.48 -20.74 10.28
N PRO A 226 -7.75 -20.74 9.84
CA PRO A 226 -8.64 -21.87 9.96
C PRO A 226 -8.24 -23.10 9.12
N VAL A 227 -7.46 -22.90 8.05
CA VAL A 227 -7.17 -23.98 7.06
C VAL A 227 -5.67 -24.18 6.84
N MET A 228 -4.86 -23.12 6.89
CA MET A 228 -3.43 -23.19 6.56
C MET A 228 -2.56 -23.05 7.80
N SER A 229 -1.44 -23.77 7.83
CA SER A 229 -0.44 -23.58 8.87
C SER A 229 0.33 -22.27 8.68
N PRO A 230 0.94 -21.71 9.75
CA PRO A 230 1.82 -20.54 9.64
C PRO A 230 2.96 -20.73 8.64
N ASP A 231 3.56 -21.92 8.58
CA ASP A 231 4.64 -22.23 7.64
C ASP A 231 4.15 -22.29 6.19
N GLU A 232 2.94 -22.78 5.97
CA GLU A 232 2.33 -22.78 4.64
C GLU A 232 2.06 -21.35 4.16
N ILE A 233 1.44 -20.49 4.98
CA ILE A 233 1.20 -19.09 4.66
C ILE A 233 2.52 -18.39 4.34
N ARG A 234 3.54 -18.57 5.17
CA ARG A 234 4.87 -18.00 4.97
C ARG A 234 5.51 -18.47 3.66
N SER A 235 5.49 -19.77 3.39
CA SER A 235 6.09 -20.35 2.18
C SER A 235 5.40 -19.87 0.91
N ARG A 236 4.06 -19.80 0.92
CA ARG A 236 3.27 -19.29 -0.21
C ARG A 236 3.49 -17.80 -0.44
N THR A 237 3.52 -17.00 0.63
CA THR A 237 3.86 -15.56 0.55
C THR A 237 5.23 -15.37 -0.08
N GLN A 238 6.24 -16.15 0.36
CA GLN A 238 7.57 -16.15 -0.23
C GLN A 238 7.52 -16.47 -1.72
N GLY A 239 6.74 -17.48 -2.12
CA GLY A 239 6.57 -17.85 -3.52
C GLY A 239 6.01 -16.71 -4.38
N VAL A 240 5.03 -15.95 -3.86
CA VAL A 240 4.49 -14.76 -4.56
C VAL A 240 5.56 -13.68 -4.73
N TRP A 241 6.33 -13.38 -3.68
CA TRP A 241 7.45 -12.46 -3.76
C TRP A 241 8.47 -12.86 -4.83
N ASP A 242 8.88 -14.14 -4.83
CA ASP A 242 9.89 -14.66 -5.75
C ASP A 242 9.37 -14.65 -7.19
N GLN A 243 8.10 -14.98 -7.39
CA GLN A 243 7.45 -14.93 -8.69
C GLN A 243 7.37 -13.49 -9.21
N PHE A 244 6.83 -12.55 -8.43
CA PHE A 244 6.64 -11.16 -8.85
C PHE A 244 7.98 -10.46 -9.09
N TYR A 245 9.00 -10.71 -8.26
CA TYR A 245 10.33 -10.10 -8.37
C TYR A 245 11.36 -10.97 -9.10
N SER A 246 10.92 -11.97 -9.89
CA SER A 246 11.80 -12.68 -10.81
C SER A 246 12.33 -11.72 -11.90
N LEU A 247 13.57 -11.92 -12.35
CA LEU A 247 14.22 -11.03 -13.32
C LEU A 247 13.39 -10.86 -14.60
N ARG A 248 12.79 -11.97 -15.10
CA ARG A 248 11.92 -11.94 -16.28
C ARG A 248 10.73 -10.99 -16.11
N ARG A 249 10.05 -11.07 -14.94
CA ARG A 249 8.87 -10.24 -14.66
C ARG A 249 9.24 -8.79 -14.39
N ILE A 250 10.32 -8.54 -13.64
CA ILE A 250 10.85 -7.17 -13.46
C ILE A 250 11.19 -6.55 -14.81
N TRP A 251 11.87 -7.29 -15.69
CA TRP A 251 12.23 -6.79 -17.02
C TRP A 251 10.99 -6.47 -17.87
N ALA A 252 9.96 -7.31 -17.82
CA ALA A 252 8.69 -7.04 -18.50
C ALA A 252 8.04 -5.75 -17.98
N ARG A 253 7.95 -5.56 -16.66
CA ARG A 253 7.38 -4.36 -16.03
C ARG A 253 8.22 -3.10 -16.23
N SER A 254 9.53 -3.22 -16.44
CA SER A 254 10.40 -2.06 -16.69
C SER A 254 9.99 -1.24 -17.92
N ARG A 255 9.11 -1.79 -18.78
CA ARG A 255 8.51 -1.08 -19.92
C ARG A 255 7.64 0.12 -19.50
N CYS A 256 7.28 0.24 -18.22
CA CYS A 256 6.62 1.43 -17.68
C CYS A 256 7.55 2.66 -17.69
N THR A 257 8.84 2.48 -17.91
CA THR A 257 9.83 3.57 -18.01
C THR A 257 10.22 3.85 -19.46
N PRO A 258 10.45 5.14 -19.85
CA PRO A 258 10.56 5.52 -21.25
C PRO A 258 11.93 5.23 -21.88
N THR A 259 13.00 5.08 -21.09
CA THR A 259 14.36 4.94 -21.62
C THR A 259 15.04 3.65 -21.17
N PHE A 260 15.99 3.15 -21.94
CA PHE A 260 16.75 1.97 -21.58
C PHE A 260 17.51 2.12 -20.24
N ARG A 261 18.09 3.31 -20.01
CA ARG A 261 18.76 3.61 -18.72
C ARG A 261 17.79 3.53 -17.55
N ALA A 262 16.58 4.10 -17.70
CA ALA A 262 15.53 4.03 -16.68
C ALA A 262 15.04 2.57 -16.45
N ARG A 263 15.00 1.75 -17.50
CA ARG A 263 14.69 0.31 -17.36
C ARG A 263 15.73 -0.43 -16.52
N ILE A 264 17.02 -0.18 -16.73
CA ILE A 264 18.09 -0.76 -15.90
C ILE A 264 17.95 -0.29 -14.45
N ALA A 265 17.73 1.02 -14.23
CA ALA A 265 17.51 1.56 -12.89
C ALA A 265 16.29 0.91 -12.22
N PHE A 266 15.18 0.72 -12.96
CA PHE A 266 14.00 0.03 -12.45
C PHE A 266 14.30 -1.41 -12.00
N VAL A 267 15.10 -2.16 -12.77
CA VAL A 267 15.51 -3.52 -12.40
C VAL A 267 16.32 -3.50 -11.09
N LEU A 268 17.29 -2.60 -10.99
CA LEU A 268 18.13 -2.47 -9.78
C LEU A 268 17.28 -2.09 -8.56
N ILE A 269 16.44 -1.07 -8.68
CA ILE A 269 15.55 -0.62 -7.61
C ILE A 269 14.60 -1.75 -7.19
N SER A 270 14.03 -2.49 -8.15
CA SER A 270 13.14 -3.63 -7.85
C SER A 270 13.86 -4.72 -7.04
N LYS A 271 15.13 -5.01 -7.36
CA LYS A 271 15.93 -5.99 -6.60
C LYS A 271 16.28 -5.48 -5.21
N LEU A 272 16.66 -4.22 -5.07
CA LEU A 272 16.92 -3.59 -3.78
C LEU A 272 15.66 -3.56 -2.91
N TYR A 273 14.52 -3.22 -3.48
CA TYR A 273 13.23 -3.23 -2.80
C TYR A 273 12.90 -4.63 -2.27
N ARG A 274 13.02 -5.66 -3.13
CA ARG A 274 12.83 -7.05 -2.73
C ARG A 274 13.75 -7.45 -1.57
N GLN A 275 15.03 -7.09 -1.65
CA GLN A 275 16.03 -7.38 -0.63
C GLN A 275 15.74 -6.66 0.70
N MET A 276 15.29 -5.39 0.63
CA MET A 276 14.92 -4.62 1.81
C MET A 276 13.81 -5.33 2.60
N TYR A 277 12.76 -5.79 1.93
CA TYR A 277 11.67 -6.50 2.60
C TYR A 277 12.07 -7.88 3.12
N ALA A 278 12.95 -8.59 2.42
CA ALA A 278 13.51 -9.84 2.92
C ALA A 278 14.29 -9.64 4.23
N ASN A 279 15.11 -8.59 4.27
CA ASN A 279 15.97 -8.30 5.43
C ASN A 279 15.18 -7.81 6.66
N THR A 280 14.04 -7.13 6.47
CA THR A 280 13.18 -6.69 7.58
C THR A 280 12.45 -7.86 8.24
N GLY A 281 12.40 -9.02 7.59
CA GLY A 281 11.71 -10.20 8.09
C GLY A 281 10.19 -10.07 8.18
N ILE A 282 9.61 -8.98 7.64
CA ILE A 282 8.16 -8.74 7.69
C ILE A 282 7.41 -9.73 6.80
N ALA A 283 7.92 -10.02 5.62
CA ALA A 283 7.20 -10.82 4.63
C ALA A 283 7.89 -12.16 4.29
N THR A 284 9.20 -12.30 4.51
CA THR A 284 9.94 -13.43 3.93
C THR A 284 11.14 -13.85 4.78
N ASP A 285 11.63 -15.06 4.53
CA ASP A 285 12.86 -15.58 5.14
C ASP A 285 14.09 -14.94 4.49
N SER A 286 14.88 -14.20 5.27
CA SER A 286 16.08 -13.52 4.79
C SER A 286 17.15 -14.46 4.23
N ALA A 287 17.13 -15.75 4.60
CA ALA A 287 18.11 -16.74 4.16
C ALA A 287 17.98 -17.15 2.68
N ARG A 288 16.89 -16.77 2.00
CA ARG A 288 16.58 -17.21 0.63
C ARG A 288 16.73 -16.16 -0.47
N VAL A 289 17.17 -14.95 -0.13
CA VAL A 289 17.42 -13.92 -1.15
C VAL A 289 18.80 -14.14 -1.75
N LYS A 290 18.85 -14.93 -2.83
CA LYS A 290 20.03 -15.07 -3.68
C LYS A 290 19.91 -14.16 -4.91
#